data_a70d0fb16626bd8a19cf0979f663fca9
#
_entry.id   a70d0fb16626bd8a19cf0979f663fca9
#
_cell.length_a   1.000
_cell.length_b   1.000
_cell.length_c   1.000
_cell.angle_alpha   90.00
_cell.angle_beta   90.00
_cell.angle_gamma   90.00
#
_symmetry.space_group_name_H-M   'P 1'
#
loop_
_entity.id
_entity.type
_entity.pdbx_description
1 polymer ?
#
loop_
_entity_poly.entity_id
_entity_poly.type
_entity_poly.pdbx_seq_one_letter_code
_entity_poly.pdbx_strand_id
1 'polypeptide(L)'
;NPMLDDGLLLTVATARTPATVVPMLSQLHTRLPFIVLNGAATWDSQKGDYSRVNVIPQATVEAVCAVYRRHGFNPLIYRRHGSIIHAHHQGTLSAQEQQFVDERQGLELKKFILDSPDYLHSPDETMLIFSMQDYERLRPIYEEVTATIQCSAVFYHDIFDPSAGLLEIYAPGVSKAAAVKQMQSE
;
A
#
# COMPACT_ATOMS: atom_id res chain seq x y z
N ASN A 1 -27.12 10.90 -1.95
CA ASN A 1 -27.68 9.61 -1.47
C ASN A 1 -28.56 9.89 -0.26
N PRO A 2 -29.91 9.70 -0.34
CA PRO A 2 -30.83 10.04 0.74
C PRO A 2 -30.43 9.48 2.11
N MET A 3 -29.93 8.22 2.16
CA MET A 3 -29.52 7.61 3.43
C MET A 3 -28.33 8.34 4.10
N LEU A 4 -27.37 8.85 3.30
CA LEU A 4 -26.25 9.65 3.83
C LEU A 4 -26.71 11.02 4.29
N ASP A 5 -27.68 11.61 3.57
CA ASP A 5 -28.30 12.91 3.91
C ASP A 5 -29.10 12.77 5.21
N ASP A 6 -29.73 11.61 5.46
CA ASP A 6 -30.46 11.24 6.69
C ASP A 6 -29.52 10.88 7.86
N GLY A 7 -28.20 11.01 7.70
CA GLY A 7 -27.23 10.83 8.78
C GLY A 7 -26.60 9.44 8.89
N LEU A 8 -26.78 8.55 7.90
CA LEU A 8 -26.06 7.27 7.86
C LEU A 8 -24.55 7.51 7.84
N LEU A 9 -23.84 6.90 8.76
CA LEU A 9 -22.37 6.87 8.77
C LEU A 9 -21.88 5.70 7.91
N LEU A 10 -21.21 6.02 6.82
CA LEU A 10 -20.66 5.05 5.87
C LEU A 10 -19.18 5.29 5.66
N THR A 11 -18.41 4.22 5.63
CA THR A 11 -17.01 4.22 5.18
C THR A 11 -16.74 3.02 4.29
N VAL A 12 -15.59 3.03 3.64
CA VAL A 12 -15.09 1.93 2.80
C VAL A 12 -13.74 1.48 3.33
N ALA A 13 -13.52 0.15 3.44
CA ALA A 13 -12.25 -0.44 3.81
C ALA A 13 -11.69 -1.27 2.65
N THR A 14 -10.54 -0.87 2.11
CA THR A 14 -9.96 -1.46 0.89
C THR A 14 -8.44 -1.65 0.99
N ALA A 15 -7.90 -2.57 0.18
CA ALA A 15 -6.47 -2.67 -0.07
C ALA A 15 -5.96 -1.58 -1.03
N ARG A 16 -6.87 -0.94 -1.79
CA ARG A 16 -6.51 0.06 -2.80
C ARG A 16 -5.87 1.30 -2.17
N THR A 17 -5.06 1.98 -2.98
CA THR A 17 -4.53 3.32 -2.67
C THR A 17 -5.58 4.39 -2.95
N PRO A 18 -5.45 5.61 -2.37
CA PRO A 18 -6.30 6.74 -2.74
C PRO A 18 -6.33 6.99 -4.25
N ALA A 19 -5.19 6.83 -4.94
CA ALA A 19 -5.09 7.01 -6.39
C ALA A 19 -6.10 6.19 -7.21
N THR A 20 -6.51 5.02 -6.70
CA THR A 20 -7.48 4.16 -7.37
C THR A 20 -8.87 4.23 -6.76
N VAL A 21 -9.00 4.39 -5.44
CA VAL A 21 -10.31 4.37 -4.79
C VAL A 21 -11.05 5.70 -4.89
N VAL A 22 -10.34 6.83 -4.85
CA VAL A 22 -10.96 8.17 -4.90
C VAL A 22 -11.74 8.39 -6.20
N PRO A 23 -11.18 8.15 -7.40
CA PRO A 23 -11.94 8.26 -8.64
C PRO A 23 -13.14 7.30 -8.69
N MET A 24 -12.99 6.07 -8.18
CA MET A 24 -14.08 5.07 -8.17
C MET A 24 -15.26 5.47 -7.28
N LEU A 25 -14.99 6.19 -6.19
CA LEU A 25 -15.97 6.61 -5.20
C LEU A 25 -16.30 8.10 -5.28
N SER A 26 -15.99 8.76 -6.40
CA SER A 26 -16.18 10.22 -6.59
C SER A 26 -17.62 10.69 -6.35
N GLN A 27 -18.61 9.80 -6.57
CA GLN A 27 -20.03 10.09 -6.32
C GLN A 27 -20.47 9.78 -4.88
N LEU A 28 -19.57 9.26 -4.05
CA LEU A 28 -19.88 8.88 -2.68
C LEU A 28 -19.36 9.93 -1.70
N HIS A 29 -20.26 10.82 -1.26
CA HIS A 29 -19.94 11.85 -0.27
C HIS A 29 -20.14 11.31 1.15
N THR A 30 -19.09 10.75 1.75
CA THR A 30 -19.12 10.23 3.13
C THR A 30 -18.63 11.28 4.13
N ARG A 31 -19.13 11.19 5.37
CA ARG A 31 -18.59 11.97 6.49
C ARG A 31 -17.38 11.33 7.12
N LEU A 32 -17.29 9.99 7.03
CA LEU A 32 -16.15 9.23 7.54
C LEU A 32 -15.06 9.11 6.48
N PRO A 33 -13.77 9.12 6.87
CA PRO A 33 -12.68 8.87 5.95
C PRO A 33 -12.70 7.43 5.43
N PHE A 34 -12.14 7.19 4.25
CA PHE A 34 -11.94 5.85 3.71
C PHE A 34 -10.74 5.17 4.39
N ILE A 35 -10.89 3.91 4.73
CA ILE A 35 -9.77 3.05 5.17
C ILE A 35 -9.12 2.50 3.90
N VAL A 36 -7.86 2.85 3.66
CA VAL A 36 -7.09 2.52 2.44
C VAL A 36 -5.83 1.72 2.80
N LEU A 37 -5.17 1.13 1.79
CA LEU A 37 -3.93 0.36 1.99
C LEU A 37 -4.07 -0.70 3.10
N ASN A 38 -5.15 -1.52 3.02
CA ASN A 38 -5.45 -2.54 4.05
C ASN A 38 -5.52 -2.03 5.50
N GLY A 39 -5.75 -0.73 5.71
CA GLY A 39 -5.79 -0.10 7.03
C GLY A 39 -4.48 0.58 7.43
N ALA A 40 -3.48 0.60 6.56
CA ALA A 40 -2.25 1.37 6.81
C ALA A 40 -2.51 2.88 6.84
N ALA A 41 -3.57 3.35 6.20
CA ALA A 41 -3.93 4.76 6.23
C ALA A 41 -5.45 4.96 6.18
N THR A 42 -5.89 6.17 6.57
CA THR A 42 -7.24 6.68 6.32
C THR A 42 -7.15 7.92 5.46
N TRP A 43 -8.09 8.05 4.52
CA TRP A 43 -8.18 9.14 3.56
C TRP A 43 -9.44 9.97 3.77
N ASP A 44 -9.26 11.25 4.08
CA ASP A 44 -10.35 12.22 4.19
C ASP A 44 -10.67 12.76 2.78
N SER A 45 -11.79 12.32 2.22
CA SER A 45 -12.21 12.72 0.87
C SER A 45 -12.63 14.20 0.77
N GLN A 46 -12.98 14.82 1.89
CA GLN A 46 -13.36 16.24 1.93
C GLN A 46 -12.12 17.14 1.90
N LYS A 47 -11.04 16.72 2.58
CA LYS A 47 -9.77 17.46 2.59
C LYS A 47 -8.87 17.11 1.42
N GLY A 48 -9.09 15.94 0.78
CA GLY A 48 -8.19 15.42 -0.24
C GLY A 48 -6.82 15.03 0.28
N ASP A 49 -6.75 14.54 1.53
CA ASP A 49 -5.49 14.17 2.19
C ASP A 49 -5.68 13.02 3.18
N TYR A 50 -4.57 12.47 3.63
CA TYR A 50 -4.53 11.46 4.69
C TYR A 50 -4.91 12.05 6.03
N SER A 51 -5.84 11.44 6.74
CA SER A 51 -6.17 11.80 8.12
C SER A 51 -5.36 11.01 9.15
N ARG A 52 -4.84 9.84 8.76
CA ARG A 52 -3.95 9.00 9.57
C ARG A 52 -3.08 8.11 8.69
N VAL A 53 -1.86 7.84 9.16
CA VAL A 53 -0.90 6.92 8.52
C VAL A 53 -0.23 6.06 9.58
N ASN A 54 -0.15 4.74 9.34
CA ASN A 54 0.65 3.80 10.11
C ASN A 54 1.98 3.61 9.37
N VAL A 55 3.04 4.23 9.89
CA VAL A 55 4.35 4.29 9.24
C VAL A 55 5.15 3.02 9.54
N ILE A 56 5.75 2.43 8.50
CA ILE A 56 6.75 1.36 8.66
C ILE A 56 8.07 2.01 9.13
N PRO A 57 8.62 1.60 10.29
CA PRO A 57 9.90 2.14 10.76
C PRO A 57 11.03 1.93 9.74
N GLN A 58 11.92 2.89 9.61
CA GLN A 58 13.03 2.85 8.64
C GLN A 58 13.89 1.57 8.79
N ALA A 59 14.19 1.15 10.01
CA ALA A 59 14.93 -0.09 10.25
C ALA A 59 14.20 -1.34 9.73
N THR A 60 12.85 -1.34 9.78
CA THR A 60 12.02 -2.41 9.20
C THR A 60 12.08 -2.38 7.66
N VAL A 61 12.04 -1.18 7.05
CA VAL A 61 12.20 -1.02 5.59
C VAL A 61 13.53 -1.61 5.14
N GLU A 62 14.62 -1.26 5.81
CA GLU A 62 15.97 -1.75 5.51
C GLU A 62 16.08 -3.28 5.67
N ALA A 63 15.53 -3.83 6.75
CA ALA A 63 15.52 -5.27 7.01
C ALA A 63 14.75 -6.03 5.93
N VAL A 64 13.55 -5.56 5.57
CA VAL A 64 12.75 -6.16 4.49
C VAL A 64 13.47 -6.08 3.15
N CYS A 65 14.00 -4.92 2.78
CA CYS A 65 14.75 -4.77 1.53
C CYS A 65 16.03 -5.63 1.50
N ALA A 66 16.64 -5.90 2.65
CA ALA A 66 17.77 -6.82 2.74
C ALA A 66 17.36 -8.28 2.45
N VAL A 67 16.17 -8.71 2.91
CA VAL A 67 15.60 -10.00 2.52
C VAL A 67 15.40 -10.07 1.01
N TYR A 68 14.70 -9.11 0.43
CA TYR A 68 14.45 -9.07 -1.02
C TYR A 68 15.73 -9.13 -1.85
N ARG A 69 16.77 -8.38 -1.46
CA ARG A 69 18.07 -8.39 -2.17
C ARG A 69 18.77 -9.74 -2.14
N ARG A 70 18.65 -10.50 -1.03
CA ARG A 70 19.18 -11.88 -0.99
C ARG A 70 18.51 -12.82 -1.99
N HIS A 71 17.24 -12.54 -2.31
CA HIS A 71 16.48 -13.26 -3.33
C HIS A 71 16.59 -12.66 -4.74
N GLY A 72 17.43 -11.64 -4.93
CA GLY A 72 17.69 -11.01 -6.24
C GLY A 72 16.62 -10.05 -6.72
N PHE A 73 15.84 -9.45 -5.80
CA PHE A 73 14.76 -8.50 -6.10
C PHE A 73 14.91 -7.20 -5.32
N ASN A 74 14.15 -6.19 -5.78
CA ASN A 74 13.86 -4.99 -5.02
C ASN A 74 12.34 -4.75 -5.08
N PRO A 75 11.66 -4.55 -3.94
CA PRO A 75 10.23 -4.24 -3.94
C PRO A 75 9.96 -2.78 -4.31
N LEU A 76 8.73 -2.44 -4.62
CA LEU A 76 8.24 -1.07 -4.66
C LEU A 76 8.01 -0.56 -3.22
N ILE A 77 8.59 0.58 -2.86
CA ILE A 77 8.40 1.22 -1.56
C ILE A 77 7.46 2.41 -1.73
N TYR A 78 6.28 2.33 -1.13
CA TYR A 78 5.25 3.37 -1.20
C TYR A 78 5.41 4.34 -0.05
N ARG A 79 5.74 5.59 -0.36
CA ARG A 79 5.93 6.67 0.60
C ARG A 79 4.91 7.76 0.42
N ARG A 80 4.53 8.37 1.53
CA ARG A 80 3.67 9.53 1.55
C ARG A 80 4.49 10.79 1.27
N HIS A 81 4.18 11.47 0.18
CA HIS A 81 4.70 12.80 -0.17
C HIS A 81 3.55 13.79 -0.25
N GLY A 82 3.23 14.47 0.85
CA GLY A 82 1.97 15.21 0.98
C GLY A 82 0.77 14.27 0.84
N SER A 83 -0.15 14.58 -0.07
CA SER A 83 -1.31 13.74 -0.40
C SER A 83 -1.01 12.68 -1.48
N ILE A 84 0.18 12.69 -2.08
CA ILE A 84 0.55 11.81 -3.19
C ILE A 84 1.38 10.63 -2.66
N ILE A 85 1.20 9.45 -3.26
CA ILE A 85 2.09 8.32 -3.06
C ILE A 85 3.25 8.41 -4.04
N HIS A 86 4.47 8.40 -3.56
CA HIS A 86 5.66 8.10 -4.32
C HIS A 86 6.01 6.62 -4.17
N ALA A 87 5.88 5.86 -5.25
CA ALA A 87 6.25 4.44 -5.32
C ALA A 87 7.67 4.34 -5.87
N HIS A 88 8.64 4.22 -4.96
CA HIS A 88 10.06 4.14 -5.30
C HIS A 88 10.46 2.72 -5.67
N HIS A 89 11.25 2.57 -6.72
CA HIS A 89 11.88 1.31 -7.11
C HIS A 89 13.33 1.55 -7.54
N GLN A 90 14.15 0.51 -7.47
CA GLN A 90 15.53 0.51 -7.93
C GLN A 90 15.83 -0.79 -8.69
N GLY A 91 16.47 -0.68 -9.84
CA GLY A 91 16.83 -1.80 -10.70
C GLY A 91 15.69 -2.23 -11.64
N THR A 92 15.78 -3.44 -12.18
CA THR A 92 14.85 -3.94 -13.19
C THR A 92 13.56 -4.43 -12.57
N LEU A 93 12.44 -3.93 -13.06
CA LEU A 93 11.11 -4.45 -12.75
C LEU A 93 10.90 -5.84 -13.38
N SER A 94 10.13 -6.71 -12.73
CA SER A 94 9.61 -7.90 -13.39
C SER A 94 8.62 -7.54 -14.50
N ALA A 95 8.26 -8.49 -15.35
CA ALA A 95 7.24 -8.26 -16.37
C ALA A 95 5.88 -7.88 -15.74
N GLN A 96 5.52 -8.53 -14.63
CA GLN A 96 4.29 -8.26 -13.89
C GLN A 96 4.32 -6.86 -13.24
N GLU A 97 5.45 -6.48 -12.65
CA GLU A 97 5.62 -5.13 -12.07
C GLU A 97 5.62 -4.06 -13.16
N GLN A 98 6.25 -4.31 -14.31
CA GLN A 98 6.25 -3.36 -15.42
C GLN A 98 4.82 -3.13 -15.91
N GLN A 99 4.06 -4.19 -16.15
CA GLN A 99 2.64 -4.07 -16.53
C GLN A 99 1.84 -3.31 -15.47
N PHE A 100 2.04 -3.63 -14.19
CA PHE A 100 1.38 -2.94 -13.06
C PHE A 100 1.69 -1.45 -13.04
N VAL A 101 2.95 -1.06 -13.31
CA VAL A 101 3.39 0.35 -13.40
C VAL A 101 2.75 1.03 -14.61
N ASP A 102 2.80 0.41 -15.79
CA ASP A 102 2.30 0.98 -17.04
C ASP A 102 0.79 1.28 -16.97
N GLU A 103 0.01 0.38 -16.37
CA GLU A 103 -1.43 0.56 -16.16
C GLU A 103 -1.78 1.70 -15.20
N ARG A 104 -0.81 2.15 -14.37
CA ARG A 104 -1.07 3.07 -13.25
C ARG A 104 -0.27 4.36 -13.28
N GLN A 105 0.53 4.60 -14.31
CA GLN A 105 1.37 5.79 -14.45
C GLN A 105 0.58 7.10 -14.53
N GLY A 106 -0.65 7.08 -15.01
CA GLY A 106 -1.48 8.28 -15.19
C GLY A 106 -2.33 8.68 -13.97
N LEU A 107 -2.18 8.01 -12.82
CA LEU A 107 -2.99 8.28 -11.63
C LEU A 107 -2.52 9.53 -10.90
N GLU A 108 -3.45 10.50 -10.64
CA GLU A 108 -3.11 11.80 -10.04
C GLU A 108 -2.47 11.70 -8.66
N LEU A 109 -2.93 10.76 -7.80
CA LEU A 109 -2.46 10.62 -6.42
C LEU A 109 -1.34 9.59 -6.26
N LYS A 110 -0.66 9.21 -7.35
CA LYS A 110 0.45 8.28 -7.33
C LYS A 110 1.48 8.61 -8.41
N LYS A 111 2.76 8.54 -8.04
CA LYS A 111 3.89 8.62 -8.96
C LYS A 111 4.83 7.45 -8.76
N PHE A 112 5.31 6.86 -9.84
CA PHE A 112 6.39 5.87 -9.80
C PHE A 112 7.73 6.58 -9.98
N ILE A 113 8.66 6.34 -9.06
CA ILE A 113 10.01 6.90 -9.05
C ILE A 113 10.97 5.73 -9.29
N LEU A 114 11.26 5.45 -10.56
CA LEU A 114 12.15 4.37 -10.96
C LEU A 114 13.61 4.83 -10.87
N ASP A 115 14.52 3.88 -10.60
CA ASP A 115 15.94 4.13 -10.37
C ASP A 115 16.21 5.23 -9.34
N SER A 116 15.39 5.22 -8.30
CA SER A 116 15.38 6.25 -7.27
C SER A 116 16.69 6.27 -6.48
N PRO A 117 17.40 7.41 -6.40
CA PRO A 117 18.57 7.54 -5.54
C PRO A 117 18.20 7.43 -4.05
N ASP A 118 16.98 7.80 -3.69
CA ASP A 118 16.45 7.77 -2.33
C ASP A 118 15.68 6.48 -2.03
N TYR A 119 15.95 5.40 -2.78
CA TYR A 119 15.21 4.14 -2.68
C TYR A 119 15.12 3.60 -1.26
N LEU A 120 16.24 3.54 -0.53
CA LEU A 120 16.26 3.06 0.85
C LEU A 120 16.06 4.17 1.88
N HIS A 121 16.55 5.37 1.61
CA HIS A 121 16.58 6.46 2.58
C HIS A 121 15.82 7.66 2.01
N SER A 122 14.69 7.98 2.61
CA SER A 122 13.86 9.13 2.25
C SER A 122 13.29 9.74 3.53
N PRO A 123 13.10 11.05 3.60
CA PRO A 123 12.39 11.68 4.70
C PRO A 123 10.90 11.37 4.71
N ASP A 124 10.37 10.87 3.58
CA ASP A 124 8.95 10.56 3.42
C ASP A 124 8.55 9.30 4.17
N GLU A 125 7.35 9.28 4.73
CA GLU A 125 6.79 8.20 5.54
C GLU A 125 6.48 6.96 4.69
N THR A 126 7.11 5.83 4.97
CA THR A 126 6.81 4.56 4.30
C THR A 126 5.52 3.94 4.83
N MET A 127 4.55 3.70 3.95
CA MET A 127 3.25 3.12 4.28
C MET A 127 3.11 1.65 3.86
N LEU A 128 3.79 1.25 2.78
CA LEU A 128 3.66 -0.07 2.18
C LEU A 128 4.96 -0.45 1.46
N ILE A 129 5.38 -1.70 1.60
CA ILE A 129 6.38 -2.33 0.74
C ILE A 129 5.63 -3.37 -0.09
N PHE A 130 5.71 -3.25 -1.42
CA PHE A 130 4.88 -3.99 -2.37
C PHE A 130 5.72 -4.67 -3.43
N SER A 131 5.35 -5.88 -3.81
CA SER A 131 5.89 -6.54 -5.00
C SER A 131 4.84 -7.41 -5.69
N MET A 132 4.99 -7.53 -7.00
CA MET A 132 4.21 -8.40 -7.87
C MET A 132 5.16 -9.19 -8.75
N GLN A 133 5.26 -10.50 -8.50
CA GLN A 133 6.22 -11.40 -9.12
C GLN A 133 5.56 -12.77 -9.31
N ASP A 134 6.27 -13.72 -9.92
CA ASP A 134 5.91 -15.14 -9.83
C ASP A 134 5.67 -15.55 -8.38
N TYR A 135 4.55 -16.24 -8.13
CA TYR A 135 4.10 -16.58 -6.78
C TYR A 135 5.13 -17.43 -6.02
N GLU A 136 5.73 -18.42 -6.69
CA GLU A 136 6.71 -19.30 -6.07
C GLU A 136 8.03 -18.59 -5.75
N ARG A 137 8.36 -17.52 -6.46
CA ARG A 137 9.52 -16.68 -6.16
C ARG A 137 9.29 -15.73 -4.98
N LEU A 138 8.05 -15.29 -4.75
CA LEU A 138 7.72 -14.44 -3.59
C LEU A 138 7.53 -15.24 -2.30
N ARG A 139 7.12 -16.51 -2.38
CA ARG A 139 6.85 -17.36 -1.22
C ARG A 139 8.01 -17.38 -0.21
N PRO A 140 9.28 -17.68 -0.59
CA PRO A 140 10.39 -17.73 0.36
C PRO A 140 10.67 -16.35 0.99
N ILE A 141 10.43 -15.25 0.27
CA ILE A 141 10.56 -13.91 0.82
C ILE A 141 9.50 -13.67 1.89
N TYR A 142 8.23 -14.02 1.60
CA TYR A 142 7.14 -13.92 2.58
C TYR A 142 7.44 -14.74 3.85
N GLU A 143 7.87 -15.98 3.69
CA GLU A 143 8.22 -16.88 4.81
C GLU A 143 9.37 -16.32 5.66
N GLU A 144 10.44 -15.84 5.03
CA GLU A 144 11.57 -15.24 5.73
C GLU A 144 11.20 -13.93 6.45
N VAL A 145 10.47 -13.03 5.78
CA VAL A 145 10.04 -11.76 6.36
C VAL A 145 9.15 -11.99 7.57
N THR A 146 8.14 -12.87 7.46
CA THR A 146 7.20 -13.12 8.56
C THR A 146 7.82 -13.88 9.73
N ALA A 147 8.86 -14.68 9.49
CA ALA A 147 9.59 -15.38 10.53
C ALA A 147 10.60 -14.50 11.29
N THR A 148 11.14 -13.45 10.66
CA THR A 148 12.29 -12.72 11.21
C THR A 148 12.04 -11.25 11.48
N ILE A 149 10.99 -10.66 10.91
CA ILE A 149 10.71 -9.22 10.98
C ILE A 149 9.32 -8.99 11.56
N GLN A 150 9.24 -8.11 12.57
CA GLN A 150 7.96 -7.72 13.14
C GLN A 150 7.21 -6.76 12.18
N CYS A 151 6.25 -7.29 11.43
CA CYS A 151 5.42 -6.56 10.48
C CYS A 151 4.06 -7.24 10.30
N SER A 152 3.16 -6.59 9.58
CA SER A 152 1.96 -7.23 9.02
C SER A 152 2.21 -7.51 7.54
N ALA A 153 2.02 -8.73 7.10
CA ALA A 153 2.22 -9.12 5.71
C ALA A 153 0.98 -9.83 5.15
N VAL A 154 0.67 -9.55 3.89
CA VAL A 154 -0.41 -10.20 3.14
C VAL A 154 0.20 -10.75 1.86
N PHE A 155 0.03 -12.05 1.63
CA PHE A 155 0.55 -12.74 0.44
C PHE A 155 -0.56 -13.56 -0.20
N TYR A 156 -0.80 -13.35 -1.51
CA TYR A 156 -1.90 -13.98 -2.24
C TYR A 156 -1.61 -14.04 -3.74
N HIS A 157 -2.32 -14.93 -4.46
CA HIS A 157 -2.30 -14.96 -5.92
C HIS A 157 -3.02 -13.75 -6.51
N ASP A 158 -2.55 -13.26 -7.65
CA ASP A 158 -3.31 -12.32 -8.45
C ASP A 158 -4.59 -12.98 -8.97
N ILE A 159 -5.69 -12.21 -8.97
CA ILE A 159 -7.00 -12.74 -9.40
C ILE A 159 -7.13 -12.90 -10.92
N PHE A 160 -6.28 -12.22 -11.69
CA PHE A 160 -6.29 -12.24 -13.15
C PHE A 160 -5.18 -13.13 -13.72
N ASP A 161 -4.06 -13.26 -13.00
CA ASP A 161 -2.94 -14.15 -13.34
C ASP A 161 -2.57 -15.01 -12.12
N PRO A 162 -3.10 -16.24 -12.03
CA PRO A 162 -2.81 -17.15 -10.90
C PRO A 162 -1.34 -17.52 -10.75
N SER A 163 -0.49 -17.32 -11.76
CA SER A 163 0.96 -17.53 -11.66
C SER A 163 1.65 -16.39 -10.93
N ALA A 164 1.06 -15.20 -10.94
CA ALA A 164 1.56 -14.03 -10.22
C ALA A 164 1.13 -14.04 -8.76
N GLY A 165 2.05 -13.65 -7.89
CA GLY A 165 1.82 -13.37 -6.48
C GLY A 165 1.92 -11.88 -6.19
N LEU A 166 1.18 -11.45 -5.18
CA LEU A 166 1.29 -10.13 -4.59
C LEU A 166 1.74 -10.26 -3.13
N LEU A 167 2.77 -9.53 -2.77
CA LEU A 167 3.24 -9.43 -1.38
C LEU A 167 3.19 -7.98 -0.93
N GLU A 168 2.40 -7.75 0.11
CA GLU A 168 2.19 -6.46 0.74
C GLU A 168 2.68 -6.51 2.19
N ILE A 169 3.57 -5.61 2.56
CA ILE A 169 4.16 -5.54 3.91
C ILE A 169 3.85 -4.16 4.50
N TYR A 170 3.34 -4.15 5.72
CA TYR A 170 2.86 -2.99 6.46
C TYR A 170 3.49 -2.92 7.86
N ALA A 171 3.29 -1.82 8.54
CA ALA A 171 3.62 -1.70 9.96
C ALA A 171 2.91 -2.76 10.81
N PRO A 172 3.46 -3.19 11.95
CA PRO A 172 2.86 -4.19 12.82
C PRO A 172 1.42 -3.84 13.21
N GLY A 173 0.52 -4.82 13.19
CA GLY A 173 -0.87 -4.68 13.59
C GLY A 173 -1.79 -4.04 12.53
N VAL A 174 -1.27 -3.61 11.40
CA VAL A 174 -2.10 -3.06 10.30
C VAL A 174 -3.00 -4.14 9.74
N SER A 175 -4.30 -3.84 9.72
CA SER A 175 -5.33 -4.62 9.03
C SER A 175 -6.60 -3.77 8.86
N LYS A 176 -7.46 -4.13 7.91
CA LYS A 176 -8.79 -3.50 7.76
C LYS A 176 -9.59 -3.58 9.06
N ALA A 177 -9.55 -4.73 9.75
CA ALA A 177 -10.27 -4.94 11.00
C ALA A 177 -9.76 -4.03 12.13
N ALA A 178 -8.44 -3.88 12.26
CA ALA A 178 -7.84 -2.98 13.24
C ALA A 178 -8.23 -1.52 12.97
N ALA A 179 -8.18 -1.09 11.70
CA ALA A 179 -8.54 0.26 11.29
C ALA A 179 -10.04 0.56 11.54
N VAL A 180 -10.94 -0.40 11.28
CA VAL A 180 -12.37 -0.27 11.60
C VAL A 180 -12.59 -0.13 13.09
N LYS A 181 -11.98 -1.00 13.91
CA LYS A 181 -12.09 -0.92 15.38
C LYS A 181 -11.60 0.43 15.90
N GLN A 182 -10.49 0.94 15.39
CA GLN A 182 -9.96 2.23 15.78
C GLN A 182 -10.93 3.36 15.41
N MET A 183 -11.49 3.35 14.20
CA MET A 183 -12.48 4.35 13.77
C MET A 183 -13.77 4.34 14.61
N GLN A 184 -14.16 3.17 15.13
CA GLN A 184 -15.31 3.05 16.01
C GLN A 184 -15.08 3.61 17.42
N SER A 185 -13.83 3.79 17.83
CA SER A 185 -13.44 4.32 19.14
C SER A 185 -13.19 5.83 19.16
N GLU A 186 -13.22 6.47 18.00
CA GLU A 186 -13.08 7.94 17.80
C GLU A 186 -14.46 8.61 17.74
#